data_a770fa09cb76c48a0e9148776798b331
#
_entry.id   a770fa09cb76c48a0e9148776798b331
#
_cell.length_a   1.000
_cell.length_b   1.000
_cell.length_c   1.000
_cell.angle_alpha   90.00
_cell.angle_beta   90.00
_cell.angle_gamma   90.00
#
_symmetry.space_group_name_H-M   'P 1'
#
loop_
_entity.id
_entity.type
_entity.pdbx_description
1 polymer ?
#
loop_
_entity_poly.entity_id
_entity_poly.type
_entity_poly.pdbx_seq_one_letter_code
_entity_poly.pdbx_strand_id
1 'polypeptide(L)'
;GEWRFKNYHRVLSRARWCGLATSRVLLAKTLVPTGPLVLGLDDTIERRWGRKIAARGIYRDPVRSSRGHFVKVSGLRWLSLMLLAPIPWAGRVWALPFLTPLCPSERYYRGYGRRHRLLTERARQVLRTVQRWQPTRPLVVVADSGFAALELLAAVTNHALSVVTRLRLDAALYEPAPPRPASRRGRDDARRGSPAASRAG
;
A
#
# COMPACT_ATOMS: atom_id res chain seq x y z
N GLY A 1 15.87 25.49 -30.46
CA GLY A 1 17.01 25.70 -29.58
C GLY A 1 17.56 24.38 -29.14
N GLU A 2 18.82 24.09 -29.43
CA GLU A 2 19.50 22.88 -29.00
C GLU A 2 19.50 22.77 -27.48
N TRP A 3 18.88 21.74 -26.96
CA TRP A 3 18.94 21.42 -25.55
C TRP A 3 20.33 20.87 -25.21
N ARG A 4 21.18 21.72 -24.65
CA ARG A 4 22.52 21.29 -24.21
C ARG A 4 22.40 20.28 -23.06
N PHE A 5 23.20 19.23 -23.04
CA PHE A 5 23.26 18.19 -21.99
C PHE A 5 23.24 18.77 -20.57
N LYS A 6 23.91 19.90 -20.33
CA LYS A 6 23.89 20.66 -19.06
C LYS A 6 22.47 21.02 -18.59
N ASN A 7 21.53 21.27 -19.49
CA ASN A 7 20.15 21.64 -19.13
C ASN A 7 19.38 20.45 -18.59
N TYR A 8 19.56 19.25 -19.17
CA TYR A 8 18.97 18.01 -18.64
C TYR A 8 19.49 17.71 -17.23
N HIS A 9 20.81 17.82 -17.02
CA HIS A 9 21.41 17.64 -15.70
C HIS A 9 20.88 18.64 -14.67
N ARG A 10 20.72 19.91 -15.05
CA ARG A 10 20.17 20.94 -14.17
C ARG A 10 18.72 20.65 -13.81
N VAL A 11 17.89 20.22 -14.76
CA VAL A 11 16.51 19.84 -14.54
C VAL A 11 16.43 18.66 -13.58
N LEU A 12 17.20 17.58 -13.80
CA LEU A 12 17.17 16.38 -12.97
C LEU A 12 17.77 16.59 -11.56
N SER A 13 18.82 17.45 -11.42
CA SER A 13 19.55 17.59 -10.15
C SER A 13 19.12 18.77 -9.30
N ARG A 14 18.56 19.84 -9.88
CA ARG A 14 18.27 21.11 -9.18
C ARG A 14 16.81 21.55 -9.24
N ALA A 15 16.03 21.10 -10.22
CA ALA A 15 14.63 21.46 -10.30
C ALA A 15 13.82 20.86 -9.14
N ARG A 16 12.93 21.64 -8.57
CA ARG A 16 12.00 21.16 -7.54
C ARG A 16 10.80 20.52 -8.24
N TRP A 17 10.65 19.22 -8.07
CA TRP A 17 9.56 18.45 -8.63
C TRP A 17 8.48 18.19 -7.59
N CYS A 18 7.24 18.40 -7.94
CA CYS A 18 6.13 17.86 -7.18
C CYS A 18 5.87 16.40 -7.62
N GLY A 19 6.30 15.43 -6.81
CA GLY A 19 6.17 14.01 -7.15
C GLY A 19 4.73 13.59 -7.48
N LEU A 20 3.72 14.13 -6.77
CA LEU A 20 2.32 13.83 -7.07
C LEU A 20 1.85 14.41 -8.41
N ALA A 21 2.24 15.65 -8.73
CA ALA A 21 1.89 16.26 -10.00
C ALA A 21 2.54 15.49 -11.17
N THR A 22 3.82 15.14 -11.02
CA THR A 22 4.54 14.32 -12.02
C THR A 22 3.88 12.95 -12.19
N SER A 23 3.53 12.26 -11.10
CA SER A 23 2.83 10.98 -11.14
C SER A 23 1.49 11.06 -11.86
N ARG A 24 0.72 12.13 -11.63
CA ARG A 24 -0.56 12.37 -12.32
C ARG A 24 -0.36 12.56 -13.81
N VAL A 25 0.64 13.33 -14.23
CA VAL A 25 1.00 13.54 -15.64
C VAL A 25 1.46 12.23 -16.27
N LEU A 26 2.31 11.46 -15.61
CA LEU A 26 2.75 10.15 -16.09
C LEU A 26 1.55 9.23 -16.33
N LEU A 27 0.64 9.12 -15.37
CA LEU A 27 -0.57 8.30 -15.54
C LEU A 27 -1.44 8.79 -16.71
N ALA A 28 -1.56 10.11 -16.93
CA ALA A 28 -2.39 10.67 -17.98
C ALA A 28 -1.77 10.62 -19.39
N LYS A 29 -0.42 10.58 -19.48
CA LYS A 29 0.32 10.70 -20.76
C LYS A 29 1.02 9.42 -21.18
N THR A 30 1.14 8.41 -20.29
CA THR A 30 1.65 7.10 -20.69
C THR A 30 0.62 6.33 -21.49
N LEU A 31 1.03 5.24 -22.11
CA LEU A 31 0.24 4.33 -22.96
C LEU A 31 -1.01 3.80 -22.23
N VAL A 32 -1.97 4.69 -22.01
CA VAL A 32 -3.20 4.37 -21.28
C VAL A 32 -4.13 3.61 -22.20
N PRO A 33 -4.44 2.34 -21.92
CA PRO A 33 -5.36 1.56 -22.74
C PRO A 33 -6.78 2.13 -22.65
N THR A 34 -7.59 1.84 -23.64
CA THR A 34 -9.04 2.06 -23.59
C THR A 34 -9.69 1.11 -22.57
N GLY A 35 -10.68 1.55 -21.81
CA GLY A 35 -11.38 0.72 -20.82
C GLY A 35 -10.81 0.82 -19.40
N PRO A 36 -10.96 -0.24 -18.56
CA PRO A 36 -10.47 -0.25 -17.19
C PRO A 36 -8.96 -0.05 -17.10
N LEU A 37 -8.51 0.66 -16.07
CA LEU A 37 -7.09 0.78 -15.76
C LEU A 37 -6.65 -0.41 -14.92
N VAL A 38 -5.76 -1.22 -15.45
CA VAL A 38 -5.14 -2.32 -14.70
C VAL A 38 -3.84 -1.83 -14.08
N LEU A 39 -3.76 -1.88 -12.76
CA LEU A 39 -2.64 -1.37 -11.98
C LEU A 39 -1.96 -2.51 -11.23
N GLY A 40 -0.64 -2.51 -11.20
CA GLY A 40 0.15 -3.36 -10.33
C GLY A 40 0.53 -2.62 -9.05
N LEU A 41 0.40 -3.26 -7.90
CA LEU A 41 0.83 -2.74 -6.61
C LEU A 41 1.86 -3.69 -6.01
N ASP A 42 3.05 -3.18 -5.74
CA ASP A 42 4.15 -3.97 -5.18
C ASP A 42 5.04 -3.12 -4.28
N ASP A 43 5.78 -3.75 -3.36
CA ASP A 43 6.78 -3.06 -2.57
C ASP A 43 8.18 -3.65 -2.78
N THR A 44 9.16 -2.78 -2.72
CA THR A 44 10.56 -3.19 -2.89
C THR A 44 11.47 -2.52 -1.87
N ILE A 45 12.58 -3.19 -1.55
CA ILE A 45 13.60 -2.67 -0.66
C ILE A 45 14.84 -2.36 -1.47
N GLU A 46 15.09 -1.07 -1.66
CA GLU A 46 16.34 -0.58 -2.23
C GLU A 46 17.45 -0.67 -1.18
N ARG A 47 18.41 -1.56 -1.37
CA ARG A 47 19.51 -1.76 -0.40
C ARG A 47 20.40 -0.53 -0.31
N ARG A 48 20.54 0.02 0.88
CA ARG A 48 21.34 1.22 1.18
C ARG A 48 22.06 1.07 2.52
N TRP A 49 23.32 1.51 2.58
CA TRP A 49 24.19 1.34 3.74
C TRP A 49 24.63 2.66 4.39
N GLY A 50 24.44 3.79 3.74
CA GLY A 50 24.94 5.11 4.17
C GLY A 50 24.37 5.56 5.52
N ARG A 51 25.23 6.02 6.43
CA ARG A 51 24.83 6.56 7.75
C ARG A 51 23.99 7.84 7.66
N LYS A 52 24.19 8.63 6.60
CA LYS A 52 23.50 9.91 6.38
C LYS A 52 22.09 9.75 5.78
N ILE A 53 21.66 8.53 5.45
CA ILE A 53 20.32 8.29 4.88
C ILE A 53 19.31 8.18 6.03
N ALA A 54 18.65 9.28 6.36
CA ALA A 54 17.78 9.37 7.53
C ALA A 54 16.59 8.39 7.46
N ALA A 55 15.97 8.21 6.28
CA ALA A 55 14.80 7.34 6.10
C ALA A 55 15.14 5.83 6.00
N ARG A 56 16.42 5.48 6.10
CA ARG A 56 16.87 4.10 6.07
C ARG A 56 16.29 3.28 7.23
N GLY A 57 15.78 2.11 6.89
CA GLY A 57 15.29 1.13 7.85
C GLY A 57 16.03 -0.20 7.76
N ILE A 58 15.67 -1.10 8.67
CA ILE A 58 16.08 -2.51 8.64
C ILE A 58 14.80 -3.32 8.40
N TYR A 59 14.82 -4.14 7.37
CA TYR A 59 13.67 -4.91 6.91
C TYR A 59 14.05 -6.38 6.78
N ARG A 60 13.04 -7.25 6.70
CA ARG A 60 13.23 -8.63 6.31
C ARG A 60 13.54 -8.68 4.81
N ASP A 61 14.62 -9.36 4.43
CA ASP A 61 14.94 -9.60 3.01
C ASP A 61 13.95 -10.65 2.45
N PRO A 62 13.11 -10.32 1.47
CA PRO A 62 12.09 -11.24 0.97
C PRO A 62 12.69 -12.40 0.15
N VAL A 63 13.88 -12.19 -0.41
CA VAL A 63 14.54 -13.19 -1.27
C VAL A 63 15.38 -14.17 -0.46
N ARG A 64 16.10 -13.66 0.55
CA ARG A 64 17.06 -14.48 1.35
C ARG A 64 16.44 -15.10 2.61
N SER A 65 15.27 -14.60 3.04
CA SER A 65 14.60 -15.13 4.22
C SER A 65 13.69 -16.29 3.86
N SER A 66 13.67 -17.32 4.71
CA SER A 66 12.72 -18.43 4.67
C SER A 66 11.84 -18.46 5.93
N ARG A 67 10.98 -19.48 6.08
CA ARG A 67 10.15 -19.63 7.30
C ARG A 67 11.00 -19.77 8.57
N GLY A 68 12.13 -20.46 8.50
CA GLY A 68 13.03 -20.70 9.64
C GLY A 68 14.25 -19.78 9.68
N HIS A 69 14.49 -18.95 8.67
CA HIS A 69 15.70 -18.13 8.59
C HIS A 69 15.35 -16.67 8.22
N PHE A 70 15.62 -15.77 9.15
CA PHE A 70 15.34 -14.35 8.99
C PHE A 70 16.60 -13.58 8.62
N VAL A 71 16.70 -13.12 7.38
CA VAL A 71 17.79 -12.26 6.91
C VAL A 71 17.36 -10.80 6.96
N LYS A 72 18.15 -9.98 7.67
CA LYS A 72 17.94 -8.53 7.75
C LYS A 72 18.63 -7.84 6.58
N VAL A 73 17.94 -6.84 6.00
CA VAL A 73 18.50 -5.96 4.99
C VAL A 73 18.30 -4.51 5.40
N SER A 74 19.35 -3.69 5.19
CA SER A 74 19.30 -2.25 5.39
C SER A 74 18.94 -1.55 4.08
N GLY A 75 18.00 -0.61 4.10
CA GLY A 75 17.60 0.07 2.87
C GLY A 75 16.46 1.05 3.01
N LEU A 76 15.95 1.46 1.86
CA LEU A 76 14.74 2.26 1.70
C LEU A 76 13.63 1.37 1.17
N ARG A 77 12.46 1.42 1.78
CA ARG A 77 11.28 0.67 1.31
C ARG A 77 10.40 1.59 0.47
N TRP A 78 10.13 1.16 -0.74
CA TRP A 78 9.30 1.86 -1.70
C TRP A 78 8.02 1.05 -1.96
N LEU A 79 6.90 1.74 -2.02
CA LEU A 79 5.64 1.17 -2.51
C LEU A 79 5.43 1.67 -3.92
N SER A 80 5.32 0.78 -4.89
CA SER A 80 5.20 1.13 -6.31
C SER A 80 3.81 0.84 -6.83
N LEU A 81 3.15 1.84 -7.39
CA LEU A 81 1.93 1.68 -8.16
C LEU A 81 2.29 1.86 -9.64
N MET A 82 1.99 0.85 -10.44
CA MET A 82 2.41 0.70 -11.82
C MET A 82 1.19 0.57 -12.73
N LEU A 83 1.21 1.18 -13.91
CA LEU A 83 0.25 0.89 -14.96
C LEU A 83 0.68 -0.39 -15.69
N LEU A 84 -0.19 -1.40 -15.72
CA LEU A 84 0.00 -2.61 -16.52
C LEU A 84 -0.51 -2.34 -17.93
N ALA A 85 0.39 -1.97 -18.83
CA ALA A 85 0.07 -1.57 -20.19
C ALA A 85 0.49 -2.65 -21.19
N PRO A 86 -0.42 -3.14 -22.07
CA PRO A 86 -0.02 -3.95 -23.20
C PRO A 86 0.80 -3.11 -24.18
N ILE A 87 1.98 -3.60 -24.51
CA ILE A 87 2.89 -2.93 -25.44
C ILE A 87 2.86 -3.69 -26.77
N PRO A 88 2.18 -3.16 -27.81
CA PRO A 88 1.93 -3.91 -29.06
C PRO A 88 3.22 -4.37 -29.74
N TRP A 89 4.20 -3.48 -29.86
CA TRP A 89 5.48 -3.79 -30.50
C TRP A 89 6.39 -4.73 -29.69
N ALA A 90 6.13 -4.88 -28.37
CA ALA A 90 6.86 -5.81 -27.51
C ALA A 90 6.12 -7.14 -27.30
N GLY A 91 4.88 -7.26 -27.76
CA GLY A 91 4.05 -8.47 -27.62
C GLY A 91 3.78 -8.89 -26.17
N ARG A 92 3.89 -7.97 -25.20
CA ARG A 92 3.72 -8.27 -23.76
C ARG A 92 3.22 -7.07 -22.97
N VAL A 93 2.75 -7.33 -21.74
CA VAL A 93 2.37 -6.31 -20.77
C VAL A 93 3.61 -5.81 -20.04
N TRP A 94 3.76 -4.49 -19.97
CA TRP A 94 4.77 -3.83 -19.17
C TRP A 94 4.15 -3.22 -17.91
N ALA A 95 4.87 -3.31 -16.81
CA ALA A 95 4.54 -2.60 -15.58
C ALA A 95 5.29 -1.25 -15.57
N LEU A 96 4.56 -0.17 -15.78
CA LEU A 96 5.10 1.19 -15.88
C LEU A 96 4.89 1.94 -14.56
N PRO A 97 5.92 2.09 -13.71
CA PRO A 97 5.78 2.80 -12.43
C PRO A 97 5.45 4.28 -12.67
N PHE A 98 4.42 4.78 -11.99
CA PHE A 98 4.06 6.20 -12.06
C PHE A 98 3.91 6.86 -10.69
N LEU A 99 3.67 6.10 -9.63
CA LEU A 99 3.55 6.62 -8.26
C LEU A 99 4.31 5.70 -7.30
N THR A 100 5.44 6.18 -6.80
CA THR A 100 6.34 5.38 -5.95
C THR A 100 6.71 6.15 -4.67
N PRO A 101 5.83 6.16 -3.65
CA PRO A 101 6.13 6.78 -2.37
C PRO A 101 7.13 5.98 -1.54
N LEU A 102 7.97 6.69 -0.82
CA LEU A 102 8.83 6.14 0.21
C LEU A 102 8.00 5.74 1.44
N CYS A 103 8.28 4.55 1.97
CA CYS A 103 7.66 3.98 3.16
C CYS A 103 8.71 3.80 4.27
N PRO A 104 9.07 4.86 5.00
CA PRO A 104 10.09 4.79 6.04
C PRO A 104 9.70 3.83 7.17
N SER A 105 10.71 3.32 7.88
CA SER A 105 10.52 2.44 9.02
C SER A 105 9.90 3.19 10.22
N GLU A 106 9.36 2.43 11.18
CA GLU A 106 8.83 2.98 12.43
C GLU A 106 9.89 3.82 13.17
N ARG A 107 11.15 3.36 13.19
CA ARG A 107 12.27 4.08 13.80
C ARG A 107 12.43 5.50 13.24
N TYR A 108 12.28 5.67 11.94
CA TYR A 108 12.34 6.98 11.29
C TYR A 108 11.21 7.89 11.81
N TYR A 109 9.97 7.40 11.81
CA TYR A 109 8.83 8.19 12.29
C TYR A 109 8.94 8.57 13.75
N ARG A 110 9.40 7.64 14.61
CA ARG A 110 9.64 7.88 16.03
C ARG A 110 10.68 8.99 16.24
N GLY A 111 11.76 9.02 15.45
CA GLY A 111 12.77 10.07 15.48
C GLY A 111 12.26 11.48 15.13
N TYR A 112 11.11 11.57 14.45
CA TYR A 112 10.46 12.84 14.09
C TYR A 112 9.17 13.10 14.88
N GLY A 113 8.88 12.34 15.95
CA GLY A 113 7.66 12.47 16.72
C GLY A 113 6.38 12.24 15.90
N ARG A 114 6.43 11.44 14.83
CA ARG A 114 5.30 11.19 13.92
C ARG A 114 4.81 9.76 14.06
N ARG A 115 3.51 9.56 13.88
CA ARG A 115 2.92 8.22 13.82
C ARG A 115 3.46 7.45 12.61
N HIS A 116 3.93 6.22 12.85
CA HIS A 116 4.26 5.28 11.79
C HIS A 116 3.01 4.91 10.98
N ARG A 117 3.17 4.81 9.68
CA ARG A 117 2.12 4.33 8.77
C ARG A 117 2.52 2.97 8.21
N LEU A 118 1.63 2.01 8.40
CA LEU A 118 1.80 0.67 7.84
C LEU A 118 1.82 0.71 6.30
N LEU A 119 2.40 -0.31 5.70
CA LEU A 119 2.46 -0.43 4.24
C LEU A 119 1.05 -0.48 3.62
N THR A 120 0.11 -1.18 4.27
CA THR A 120 -1.31 -1.25 3.88
C THR A 120 -2.02 0.09 3.99
N GLU A 121 -1.69 0.91 5.01
CA GLU A 121 -2.21 2.29 5.11
C GLU A 121 -1.69 3.18 3.96
N ARG A 122 -0.41 2.98 3.57
CA ARG A 122 0.16 3.67 2.40
C ARG A 122 -0.47 3.19 1.10
N ALA A 123 -0.67 1.90 0.94
CA ALA A 123 -1.39 1.32 -0.21
C ALA A 123 -2.78 1.95 -0.34
N ARG A 124 -3.55 1.99 0.75
CA ARG A 124 -4.86 2.67 0.79
C ARG A 124 -4.78 4.13 0.34
N GLN A 125 -3.76 4.86 0.81
CA GLN A 125 -3.58 6.27 0.46
C GLN A 125 -3.32 6.47 -1.03
N VAL A 126 -2.41 5.68 -1.64
CA VAL A 126 -2.08 5.81 -3.06
C VAL A 126 -3.25 5.39 -3.95
N LEU A 127 -3.96 4.31 -3.61
CA LEU A 127 -5.12 3.84 -4.36
C LEU A 127 -6.24 4.88 -4.35
N ARG A 128 -6.59 5.44 -3.19
CA ARG A 128 -7.57 6.53 -3.09
C ARG A 128 -7.13 7.79 -3.84
N THR A 129 -5.84 8.05 -3.93
CA THR A 129 -5.31 9.18 -4.70
C THR A 129 -5.54 8.97 -6.19
N VAL A 130 -5.28 7.77 -6.70
CA VAL A 130 -5.51 7.44 -8.11
C VAL A 130 -7.00 7.40 -8.46
N GLN A 131 -7.87 6.89 -7.57
CA GLN A 131 -9.32 6.97 -7.75
C GLN A 131 -9.79 8.42 -7.96
N ARG A 132 -9.26 9.37 -7.17
CA ARG A 132 -9.57 10.80 -7.34
C ARG A 132 -9.02 11.39 -8.64
N TRP A 133 -7.92 10.86 -9.18
CA TRP A 133 -7.39 11.28 -10.47
C TRP A 133 -8.17 10.73 -11.66
N GLN A 134 -8.83 9.59 -11.45
CA GLN A 134 -9.58 8.84 -12.46
C GLN A 134 -10.99 8.48 -11.96
N PRO A 135 -11.85 9.48 -11.71
CA PRO A 135 -13.14 9.27 -11.04
C PRO A 135 -14.14 8.50 -11.89
N THR A 136 -14.01 8.56 -13.21
CA THR A 136 -14.94 7.95 -14.17
C THR A 136 -14.48 6.61 -14.72
N ARG A 137 -13.24 6.19 -14.40
CA ARG A 137 -12.66 4.96 -14.96
C ARG A 137 -12.63 3.84 -13.91
N PRO A 138 -13.09 2.64 -14.24
CA PRO A 138 -12.89 1.46 -13.40
C PRO A 138 -11.40 1.16 -13.23
N LEU A 139 -11.01 0.85 -12.01
CA LEU A 139 -9.65 0.48 -11.63
C LEU A 139 -9.63 -1.00 -11.22
N VAL A 140 -8.68 -1.76 -11.75
CA VAL A 140 -8.37 -3.12 -11.32
C VAL A 140 -6.96 -3.14 -10.79
N VAL A 141 -6.78 -3.45 -9.51
CA VAL A 141 -5.47 -3.50 -8.86
C VAL A 141 -5.04 -4.94 -8.68
N VAL A 142 -3.89 -5.29 -9.20
CA VAL A 142 -3.25 -6.60 -9.02
C VAL A 142 -2.13 -6.43 -7.99
N ALA A 143 -2.16 -7.23 -6.93
CA ALA A 143 -1.19 -7.16 -5.84
C ALA A 143 -0.78 -8.57 -5.36
N ASP A 144 0.34 -8.65 -4.67
CA ASP A 144 0.76 -9.90 -4.03
C ASP A 144 -0.02 -10.19 -2.73
N SER A 145 0.24 -11.34 -2.10
CA SER A 145 -0.42 -11.75 -0.86
C SER A 145 -0.12 -10.85 0.35
N GLY A 146 0.91 -10.03 0.30
CA GLY A 146 1.22 -9.03 1.34
C GLY A 146 0.16 -7.96 1.47
N PHE A 147 -0.61 -7.72 0.40
CA PHE A 147 -1.71 -6.76 0.35
C PHE A 147 -3.10 -7.41 0.51
N ALA A 148 -3.18 -8.72 0.80
CA ALA A 148 -4.44 -9.43 1.05
C ALA A 148 -5.01 -9.17 2.46
N ALA A 149 -4.77 -7.98 3.03
CA ALA A 149 -5.30 -7.59 4.34
C ALA A 149 -6.76 -7.14 4.21
N LEU A 150 -7.65 -7.77 4.97
CA LEU A 150 -9.11 -7.51 4.92
C LEU A 150 -9.44 -6.03 5.12
N GLU A 151 -8.76 -5.35 6.05
CA GLU A 151 -8.94 -3.91 6.29
C GLU A 151 -8.59 -3.04 5.08
N LEU A 152 -7.53 -3.40 4.33
CA LEU A 152 -7.16 -2.72 3.10
C LEU A 152 -8.22 -2.97 2.04
N LEU A 153 -8.57 -4.24 1.81
CA LEU A 153 -9.56 -4.65 0.80
C LEU A 153 -10.91 -3.99 1.05
N ALA A 154 -11.43 -4.07 2.27
CA ALA A 154 -12.70 -3.43 2.66
C ALA A 154 -12.67 -1.90 2.50
N ALA A 155 -11.50 -1.27 2.73
CA ALA A 155 -11.37 0.18 2.65
C ALA A 155 -11.26 0.73 1.22
N VAL A 156 -10.85 -0.09 0.24
CA VAL A 156 -10.58 0.39 -1.13
C VAL A 156 -11.53 -0.21 -2.17
N THR A 157 -12.06 -1.41 -1.95
CA THR A 157 -12.97 -2.07 -2.89
C THR A 157 -14.33 -1.36 -2.90
N ASN A 158 -14.79 -1.00 -4.09
CA ASN A 158 -16.08 -0.40 -4.35
C ASN A 158 -16.45 -0.61 -5.82
N HIS A 159 -17.55 -0.01 -6.29
CA HIS A 159 -18.00 -0.14 -7.69
C HIS A 159 -16.95 0.32 -8.75
N ALA A 160 -16.03 1.21 -8.37
CA ALA A 160 -15.03 1.77 -9.28
C ALA A 160 -13.64 1.16 -9.10
N LEU A 161 -13.38 0.38 -8.01
CA LEU A 161 -12.08 -0.24 -7.75
C LEU A 161 -12.25 -1.68 -7.29
N SER A 162 -11.66 -2.60 -8.06
CA SER A 162 -11.55 -4.02 -7.72
C SER A 162 -10.10 -4.37 -7.40
N VAL A 163 -9.88 -5.28 -6.45
CA VAL A 163 -8.54 -5.77 -6.10
C VAL A 163 -8.45 -7.27 -6.40
N VAL A 164 -7.42 -7.65 -7.13
CA VAL A 164 -7.06 -9.05 -7.40
C VAL A 164 -5.78 -9.34 -6.63
N THR A 165 -5.82 -10.23 -5.67
CA THR A 165 -4.66 -10.61 -4.86
C THR A 165 -4.70 -12.10 -4.54
N ARG A 166 -3.53 -12.67 -4.30
CA ARG A 166 -3.44 -14.06 -3.84
C ARG A 166 -3.73 -14.11 -2.35
N LEU A 167 -4.64 -14.98 -1.96
CA LEU A 167 -4.81 -15.32 -0.56
C LEU A 167 -3.58 -16.08 -0.06
N ARG A 168 -3.20 -15.87 1.20
CA ARG A 168 -2.13 -16.65 1.82
C ARG A 168 -2.61 -18.10 1.99
N LEU A 169 -1.70 -19.07 1.78
CA LEU A 169 -2.02 -20.49 1.94
C LEU A 169 -2.39 -20.88 3.38
N ASP A 170 -1.95 -20.06 4.35
CA ASP A 170 -2.24 -20.23 5.78
C ASP A 170 -3.38 -19.33 6.27
N ALA A 171 -4.19 -18.78 5.35
CA ALA A 171 -5.35 -17.96 5.71
C ALA A 171 -6.43 -18.86 6.34
N ALA A 172 -6.76 -18.58 7.60
CA ALA A 172 -7.85 -19.23 8.29
C ALA A 172 -9.17 -18.61 7.81
N LEU A 173 -9.84 -19.30 6.89
CA LEU A 173 -11.17 -18.91 6.42
C LEU A 173 -12.20 -19.68 7.23
N TYR A 174 -13.18 -18.96 7.75
CA TYR A 174 -14.29 -19.49 8.51
C TYR A 174 -15.61 -19.18 7.81
N GLU A 175 -16.58 -20.03 7.99
CA GLU A 175 -17.95 -19.70 7.60
C GLU A 175 -18.47 -18.51 8.43
N PRO A 176 -19.43 -17.73 7.90
CA PRO A 176 -20.08 -16.69 8.66
C PRO A 176 -20.63 -17.25 9.98
N ALA A 177 -20.43 -16.51 11.08
CA ALA A 177 -20.96 -16.92 12.36
C ALA A 177 -22.48 -17.09 12.27
N PRO A 178 -23.04 -18.20 12.80
CA PRO A 178 -24.49 -18.37 12.80
C PRO A 178 -25.18 -17.24 13.60
N PRO A 179 -26.40 -16.86 13.23
CA PRO A 179 -27.11 -15.81 13.93
C PRO A 179 -27.24 -16.14 15.42
N ARG A 180 -26.97 -15.16 16.29
CA ARG A 180 -27.08 -15.36 17.75
C ARG A 180 -28.48 -15.76 18.13
N PRO A 181 -28.69 -16.87 18.88
CA PRO A 181 -30.00 -17.23 19.38
C PRO A 181 -30.56 -16.10 20.27
N ALA A 182 -31.84 -15.76 20.10
CA ALA A 182 -32.50 -14.69 20.83
C ALA A 182 -32.44 -14.83 22.37
N SER A 183 -32.33 -16.08 22.89
CA SER A 183 -32.26 -16.39 24.33
C SER A 183 -30.97 -15.92 25.03
N ARG A 184 -29.90 -15.55 24.31
CA ARG A 184 -28.67 -15.06 24.92
C ARG A 184 -28.66 -13.54 25.18
N ARG A 185 -29.58 -12.76 24.64
CA ARG A 185 -29.69 -11.33 24.91
C ARG A 185 -30.12 -11.00 26.37
N GLY A 186 -30.83 -11.87 27.03
CA GLY A 186 -31.37 -11.62 28.38
C GLY A 186 -30.41 -11.98 29.54
N ARG A 187 -29.30 -12.70 29.29
CA ARG A 187 -28.41 -13.14 30.38
C ARG A 187 -27.23 -12.19 30.66
N ASP A 188 -26.81 -11.43 29.69
CA ASP A 188 -25.69 -10.46 29.87
C ASP A 188 -26.16 -9.15 30.53
N ASP A 189 -27.42 -8.76 30.35
CA ASP A 189 -27.98 -7.56 31.01
C ASP A 189 -28.32 -7.81 32.49
N ALA A 190 -28.64 -9.04 32.88
CA ALA A 190 -28.87 -9.38 34.29
C ALA A 190 -27.60 -9.40 35.17
N ARG A 191 -26.42 -9.51 34.57
CA ARG A 191 -25.14 -9.47 35.30
C ARG A 191 -24.56 -8.06 35.50
N ARG A 192 -25.10 -7.04 34.85
CA ARG A 192 -24.65 -5.64 34.99
C ARG A 192 -25.49 -4.80 35.96
N GLY A 193 -26.48 -5.38 36.64
CA GLY A 193 -27.45 -4.67 37.41
C GLY A 193 -27.52 -5.05 38.91
N SER A 194 -26.38 -5.27 39.60
CA SER A 194 -26.39 -5.31 41.07
C SER A 194 -25.38 -4.30 41.63
N PRO A 195 -25.84 -3.15 42.14
CA PRO A 195 -24.96 -2.28 42.95
C PRO A 195 -24.67 -2.97 44.25
N ALA A 196 -23.39 -3.02 44.63
CA ALA A 196 -22.95 -3.47 45.96
C ALA A 196 -23.61 -2.63 47.03
N ALA A 197 -24.40 -3.28 47.87
CA ALA A 197 -24.93 -2.68 49.09
C ALA A 197 -23.77 -2.26 50.01
N SER A 198 -23.70 -0.97 50.32
CA SER A 198 -22.85 -0.42 51.36
C SER A 198 -23.25 -1.02 52.71
N ARG A 199 -22.34 -1.71 53.36
CA ARG A 199 -22.45 -1.97 54.80
C ARG A 199 -21.73 -0.84 55.55
N ALA A 200 -22.54 0.01 56.18
CA ALA A 200 -22.10 0.82 57.31
C ALA A 200 -22.13 -0.09 58.56
N GLY A 201 -21.14 0.08 59.40
CA GLY A 201 -20.95 -0.53 60.69
C GLY A 201 -19.55 -0.21 61.19
#